data_5c89b2d194be26458d807acebcd1818f
#
_entry.id   5c89b2d194be26458d807acebcd1818f
#
_cell.length_a   1.000
_cell.length_b   1.000
_cell.length_c   1.000
_cell.angle_alpha   90.00
_cell.angle_beta   90.00
_cell.angle_gamma   90.00
#
_symmetry.space_group_name_H-M   'P 1'
#
loop_
_entity.id
_entity.type
_entity.pdbx_description
1 polymer ?
#
loop_
_entity_poly.entity_id
_entity_poly.type
_entity_poly.pdbx_seq_one_letter_code
_entity_poly.pdbx_strand_id
1 'polypeptide(L)'
;LPEQISPRRFHEHGWRLLRDDACTYFATGSFAKGVELVEAIGLLAAAGDRHPDIDLRPEGVTVRLGRHGPPPTEEDLALAERISAAARELGVSVDLDGLQAIQVAIDALVIPEVLPFWQAVLGYRKVDVADLLDPRRSSPPFWFQQMDAPRPQRNRIHIDVYVSNDEAEARVAAGLAAGGHLVSDAHAPEWWTLADAEGNEVDIAPWPDQE
;
A
#
# COMPACT_ATOMS: atom_id res chain seq x y z
N LEU A 1 -6.06 23.67 -12.34
CA LEU A 1 -6.01 22.24 -11.99
C LEU A 1 -6.38 21.47 -13.25
N PRO A 2 -5.67 20.39 -13.64
CA PRO A 2 -6.14 19.54 -14.73
C PRO A 2 -7.55 19.04 -14.39
N GLU A 3 -8.41 18.99 -15.39
CA GLU A 3 -9.79 18.57 -15.23
C GLU A 3 -9.81 17.11 -14.73
N GLN A 4 -10.34 16.89 -13.56
CA GLN A 4 -10.40 15.58 -12.93
C GLN A 4 -11.37 14.70 -13.71
N ILE A 5 -10.91 13.53 -14.17
CA ILE A 5 -11.77 12.60 -14.91
C ILE A 5 -12.89 12.13 -13.98
N SER A 6 -14.12 12.16 -14.49
CA SER A 6 -15.26 11.65 -13.74
C SER A 6 -15.09 10.15 -13.43
N PRO A 7 -15.24 9.72 -12.18
CA PRO A 7 -15.21 8.30 -11.80
C PRO A 7 -16.13 7.41 -12.64
N ARG A 8 -17.24 7.96 -13.13
CA ARG A 8 -18.21 7.26 -13.97
C ARG A 8 -17.59 6.70 -15.23
N ARG A 9 -16.65 7.43 -15.85
CA ARG A 9 -15.98 6.96 -17.08
C ARG A 9 -15.17 5.69 -16.85
N PHE A 10 -14.51 5.57 -15.71
CA PHE A 10 -13.82 4.34 -15.30
C PHE A 10 -14.83 3.22 -15.00
N HIS A 11 -15.97 3.55 -14.35
CA HIS A 11 -16.99 2.56 -14.03
C HIS A 11 -17.58 1.86 -15.28
N GLU A 12 -17.75 2.60 -16.38
CA GLU A 12 -18.25 2.07 -17.66
C GLU A 12 -17.35 0.97 -18.25
N HIS A 13 -16.07 0.94 -17.85
CA HIS A 13 -15.08 -0.04 -18.29
C HIS A 13 -14.76 -1.11 -17.23
N GLY A 14 -15.51 -1.17 -16.13
CA GLY A 14 -15.30 -2.15 -15.07
C GLY A 14 -14.19 -1.79 -14.10
N TRP A 15 -13.92 -0.50 -13.91
CA TRP A 15 -12.92 0.00 -12.96
C TRP A 15 -13.56 0.82 -11.85
N ARG A 16 -12.85 0.97 -10.73
CA ARG A 16 -13.24 1.83 -9.60
C ARG A 16 -12.11 2.76 -9.25
N LEU A 17 -12.41 4.03 -8.99
CA LEU A 17 -11.45 4.93 -8.38
C LEU A 17 -11.46 4.70 -6.87
N LEU A 18 -10.35 4.20 -6.36
CA LEU A 18 -10.13 3.94 -4.94
C LEU A 18 -8.94 4.78 -4.48
N ARG A 19 -9.20 5.77 -3.63
CA ARG A 19 -8.20 6.77 -3.26
C ARG A 19 -7.67 7.47 -4.53
N ASP A 20 -6.41 7.27 -4.87
CA ASP A 20 -5.72 7.95 -5.98
C ASP A 20 -5.47 7.03 -7.18
N ASP A 21 -5.98 5.78 -7.15
CA ASP A 21 -5.75 4.78 -8.18
C ASP A 21 -7.06 4.32 -8.83
N ALA A 22 -7.00 4.04 -10.13
CA ALA A 22 -8.05 3.30 -10.81
C ALA A 22 -7.76 1.80 -10.67
N CYS A 23 -8.68 1.07 -10.07
CA CYS A 23 -8.52 -0.33 -9.69
C CYS A 23 -9.57 -1.21 -10.34
N THR A 24 -9.18 -2.44 -10.69
CA THR A 24 -10.08 -3.49 -11.13
C THR A 24 -9.57 -4.85 -10.67
N TYR A 25 -10.46 -5.84 -10.64
CA TYR A 25 -10.12 -7.24 -10.45
C TYR A 25 -10.74 -8.09 -11.57
N PHE A 26 -9.94 -8.96 -12.13
CA PHE A 26 -10.31 -9.90 -13.16
C PHE A 26 -10.33 -11.32 -12.60
N ALA A 27 -11.50 -11.95 -12.56
CA ALA A 27 -11.64 -13.34 -12.14
C ALA A 27 -11.18 -14.26 -13.28
N THR A 28 -9.97 -14.78 -13.18
CA THR A 28 -9.36 -15.62 -14.23
C THR A 28 -9.65 -17.10 -14.05
N GLY A 29 -10.03 -17.53 -12.84
CA GLY A 29 -10.36 -18.92 -12.53
C GLY A 29 -9.16 -19.86 -12.51
N SER A 30 -7.99 -19.43 -12.97
CA SER A 30 -6.74 -20.17 -12.87
C SER A 30 -5.53 -19.25 -12.98
N PHE A 31 -4.43 -19.66 -12.35
CA PHE A 31 -3.16 -18.94 -12.43
C PHE A 31 -2.64 -18.82 -13.87
N ALA A 32 -2.76 -19.89 -14.68
CA ALA A 32 -2.32 -19.89 -16.08
C ALA A 32 -3.08 -18.84 -16.91
N LYS A 33 -4.40 -18.75 -16.72
CA LYS A 33 -5.21 -17.73 -17.40
C LYS A 33 -4.85 -16.32 -16.92
N GLY A 34 -4.49 -16.17 -15.64
CA GLY A 34 -3.97 -14.93 -15.09
C GLY A 34 -2.66 -14.51 -15.75
N VAL A 35 -1.74 -15.44 -16.01
CA VAL A 35 -0.47 -15.18 -16.73
C VAL A 35 -0.73 -14.68 -18.15
N GLU A 36 -1.66 -15.28 -18.88
CA GLU A 36 -2.05 -14.82 -20.23
C GLU A 36 -2.54 -13.36 -20.21
N LEU A 37 -3.37 -13.02 -19.21
CA LEU A 37 -3.85 -11.65 -19.06
C LEU A 37 -2.72 -10.69 -18.68
N VAL A 38 -1.83 -11.06 -17.77
CA VAL A 38 -0.67 -10.24 -17.37
C VAL A 38 0.26 -9.97 -18.54
N GLU A 39 0.49 -10.97 -19.41
CA GLU A 39 1.29 -10.80 -20.64
C GLU A 39 0.63 -9.77 -21.59
N ALA A 40 -0.68 -9.88 -21.80
CA ALA A 40 -1.43 -8.93 -22.63
C ALA A 40 -1.35 -7.52 -22.05
N ILE A 41 -1.53 -7.36 -20.74
CA ILE A 41 -1.40 -6.06 -20.05
C ILE A 41 0.01 -5.48 -20.21
N GLY A 42 1.05 -6.31 -20.07
CA GLY A 42 2.43 -5.89 -20.24
C GLY A 42 2.72 -5.32 -21.63
N LEU A 43 2.21 -5.92 -22.68
CA LEU A 43 2.33 -5.41 -24.06
C LEU A 43 1.60 -4.08 -24.24
N LEU A 44 0.40 -3.95 -23.68
CA LEU A 44 -0.38 -2.72 -23.74
C LEU A 44 0.30 -1.57 -22.97
N ALA A 45 0.85 -1.87 -21.80
CA ALA A 45 1.57 -0.92 -20.95
C ALA A 45 2.86 -0.40 -21.60
N ALA A 46 3.64 -1.30 -22.17
CA ALA A 46 4.89 -0.96 -22.85
C ALA A 46 4.68 -0.01 -24.05
N ALA A 47 3.57 -0.16 -24.77
CA ALA A 47 3.23 0.68 -25.91
C ALA A 47 2.87 2.16 -25.51
N GLY A 48 2.48 2.37 -24.25
CA GLY A 48 2.02 3.69 -23.75
C GLY A 48 2.91 4.33 -22.69
N ASP A 49 4.08 3.74 -22.36
CA ASP A 49 4.93 4.15 -21.23
C ASP A 49 4.15 4.31 -19.91
N ARG A 50 3.19 3.41 -19.69
CA ARG A 50 2.35 3.33 -18.50
C ARG A 50 2.49 1.95 -17.86
N HIS A 51 2.80 1.93 -16.58
CA HIS A 51 3.13 0.70 -15.86
C HIS A 51 2.15 0.48 -14.72
N PRO A 52 1.11 -0.36 -14.93
CA PRO A 52 0.19 -0.72 -13.86
C PRO A 52 0.88 -1.55 -12.79
N ASP A 53 0.41 -1.45 -11.54
CA ASP A 53 0.70 -2.46 -10.54
C ASP A 53 -0.22 -3.66 -10.77
N ILE A 54 0.35 -4.85 -10.75
CA ILE A 54 -0.37 -6.09 -11.03
C ILE A 54 -0.12 -7.06 -9.88
N ASP A 55 -1.19 -7.54 -9.26
CA ASP A 55 -1.16 -8.63 -8.29
C ASP A 55 -1.85 -9.85 -8.88
N LEU A 56 -1.06 -10.88 -9.22
CA LEU A 56 -1.52 -12.14 -9.78
C LEU A 56 -1.69 -13.18 -8.66
N ARG A 57 -2.90 -13.72 -8.54
CA ARG A 57 -3.27 -14.77 -7.59
C ARG A 57 -3.87 -15.98 -8.35
N PRO A 58 -4.00 -17.16 -7.69
CA PRO A 58 -4.56 -18.35 -8.34
C PRO A 58 -5.94 -18.11 -8.98
N GLU A 59 -6.78 -17.28 -8.36
CA GLU A 59 -8.16 -17.04 -8.77
C GLU A 59 -8.33 -15.85 -9.70
N GLY A 60 -7.35 -14.93 -9.74
CA GLY A 60 -7.50 -13.70 -10.52
C GLY A 60 -6.34 -12.73 -10.48
N VAL A 61 -6.57 -11.59 -11.11
CA VAL A 61 -5.59 -10.52 -11.28
C VAL A 61 -6.17 -9.21 -10.83
N THR A 62 -5.56 -8.58 -9.83
CA THR A 62 -5.84 -7.18 -9.48
C THR A 62 -4.92 -6.27 -10.28
N VAL A 63 -5.49 -5.25 -10.91
CA VAL A 63 -4.74 -4.24 -11.67
C VAL A 63 -5.02 -2.86 -11.08
N ARG A 64 -3.97 -2.08 -10.86
CA ARG A 64 -4.06 -0.70 -10.39
C ARG A 64 -3.31 0.23 -11.33
N LEU A 65 -3.99 1.28 -11.76
CA LEU A 65 -3.44 2.39 -12.53
C LEU A 65 -3.43 3.63 -11.65
N GLY A 66 -2.27 4.21 -11.41
CA GLY A 66 -2.09 5.38 -10.59
C GLY A 66 -0.62 5.57 -10.24
N ARG A 67 -0.28 6.76 -9.74
CA ARG A 67 1.11 7.13 -9.41
C ARG A 67 1.28 7.58 -7.95
N HIS A 68 0.28 7.37 -7.10
CA HIS A 68 0.25 7.93 -5.74
C HIS A 68 0.63 9.41 -5.71
N GLY A 69 -0.34 10.24 -5.99
CA GLY A 69 -0.20 11.69 -6.02
C GLY A 69 -1.21 12.33 -6.95
N PRO A 70 -0.93 12.52 -8.23
CA PRO A 70 -1.94 13.05 -9.13
C PRO A 70 -3.03 12.01 -9.42
N PRO A 71 -4.31 12.43 -9.53
CA PRO A 71 -5.40 11.55 -9.91
C PRO A 71 -5.15 10.92 -11.29
N PRO A 72 -5.83 9.78 -11.61
CA PRO A 72 -5.73 9.15 -12.92
C PRO A 72 -6.04 10.10 -14.07
N THR A 73 -5.31 9.93 -15.14
CA THR A 73 -5.35 10.79 -16.34
C THR A 73 -6.16 10.15 -17.48
N GLU A 74 -6.42 10.91 -18.57
CA GLU A 74 -7.02 10.38 -19.79
C GLU A 74 -6.22 9.20 -20.39
N GLU A 75 -4.90 9.19 -20.24
CA GLU A 75 -4.05 8.10 -20.70
C GLU A 75 -4.25 6.85 -19.84
N ASP A 76 -4.47 7.02 -18.52
CA ASP A 76 -4.82 5.91 -17.62
C ASP A 76 -6.19 5.32 -17.97
N LEU A 77 -7.16 6.17 -18.29
CA LEU A 77 -8.47 5.73 -18.76
C LEU A 77 -8.37 4.96 -20.09
N ALA A 78 -7.63 5.47 -21.06
CA ALA A 78 -7.42 4.81 -22.33
C ALA A 78 -6.72 3.43 -22.18
N LEU A 79 -5.77 3.33 -21.23
CA LEU A 79 -5.14 2.06 -20.91
C LEU A 79 -6.13 1.11 -20.21
N ALA A 80 -6.96 1.60 -19.28
CA ALA A 80 -7.99 0.82 -18.61
C ALA A 80 -8.99 0.22 -19.61
N GLU A 81 -9.43 1.00 -20.61
CA GLU A 81 -10.30 0.52 -21.71
C GLU A 81 -9.67 -0.61 -22.51
N ARG A 82 -8.39 -0.46 -22.87
CA ARG A 82 -7.64 -1.46 -23.63
C ARG A 82 -7.42 -2.76 -22.84
N ILE A 83 -7.10 -2.63 -21.55
CA ILE A 83 -6.95 -3.79 -20.65
C ILE A 83 -8.29 -4.54 -20.54
N SER A 84 -9.39 -3.82 -20.34
CA SER A 84 -10.72 -4.43 -20.26
C SER A 84 -11.15 -5.09 -21.58
N ALA A 85 -10.73 -4.55 -22.72
CA ALA A 85 -10.95 -5.20 -24.02
C ALA A 85 -10.15 -6.50 -24.15
N ALA A 86 -8.85 -6.48 -23.80
CA ALA A 86 -8.02 -7.68 -23.83
C ALA A 86 -8.53 -8.79 -22.89
N ALA A 87 -9.00 -8.43 -21.68
CA ALA A 87 -9.61 -9.39 -20.77
C ALA A 87 -10.85 -10.05 -21.38
N ARG A 88 -11.72 -9.27 -22.03
CA ARG A 88 -12.91 -9.83 -22.73
C ARG A 88 -12.51 -10.77 -23.88
N GLU A 89 -11.49 -10.44 -24.66
CA GLU A 89 -10.98 -11.30 -25.74
C GLU A 89 -10.45 -12.63 -25.19
N LEU A 90 -9.84 -12.61 -23.99
CA LEU A 90 -9.40 -13.81 -23.28
C LEU A 90 -10.54 -14.58 -22.58
N GLY A 91 -11.76 -14.07 -22.63
CA GLY A 91 -12.92 -14.67 -21.95
C GLY A 91 -12.88 -14.49 -20.43
N VAL A 92 -12.15 -13.47 -19.93
CA VAL A 92 -12.03 -13.18 -18.50
C VAL A 92 -13.04 -12.11 -18.11
N SER A 93 -13.74 -12.35 -17.01
CA SER A 93 -14.74 -11.42 -16.46
C SER A 93 -14.16 -10.50 -15.39
N VAL A 94 -14.70 -9.28 -15.32
CA VAL A 94 -14.47 -8.37 -14.20
C VAL A 94 -15.31 -8.84 -13.02
N ASP A 95 -14.72 -8.85 -11.82
CA ASP A 95 -15.40 -9.04 -10.56
C ASP A 95 -14.97 -7.92 -9.62
N LEU A 96 -15.92 -7.09 -9.22
CA LEU A 96 -15.65 -5.92 -8.34
C LEU A 96 -16.05 -6.17 -6.89
N ASP A 97 -16.60 -7.35 -6.59
CA ASP A 97 -16.96 -7.73 -5.23
C ASP A 97 -15.69 -7.86 -4.38
N GLY A 98 -15.68 -7.17 -3.24
CA GLY A 98 -14.51 -7.16 -2.36
C GLY A 98 -13.35 -6.26 -2.79
N LEU A 99 -13.44 -5.56 -3.93
CA LEU A 99 -12.42 -4.60 -4.33
C LEU A 99 -12.40 -3.41 -3.36
N GLN A 100 -11.28 -3.24 -2.66
CA GLN A 100 -11.12 -2.20 -1.63
C GLN A 100 -9.69 -1.66 -1.58
N ALA A 101 -9.53 -0.48 -0.98
CA ALA A 101 -8.23 0.07 -0.60
C ALA A 101 -8.23 0.31 0.91
N ILE A 102 -7.11 0.00 1.56
CA ILE A 102 -6.91 0.24 2.99
C ILE A 102 -5.81 1.28 3.15
N GLN A 103 -6.04 2.24 4.04
CA GLN A 103 -5.05 3.19 4.53
C GLN A 103 -5.07 3.19 6.05
N VAL A 104 -3.90 3.26 6.67
CA VAL A 104 -3.78 3.42 8.12
C VAL A 104 -3.63 4.90 8.43
N ALA A 105 -4.46 5.41 9.33
CA ALA A 105 -4.35 6.77 9.85
C ALA A 105 -3.78 6.73 11.26
N ILE A 106 -2.77 7.57 11.53
CA ILE A 106 -2.19 7.79 12.85
C ILE A 106 -2.46 9.22 13.25
N ASP A 107 -3.16 9.40 14.36
CA ASP A 107 -3.40 10.71 14.94
C ASP A 107 -2.12 11.21 15.62
N ALA A 108 -1.69 12.43 15.32
CA ALA A 108 -0.47 13.04 15.85
C ALA A 108 -0.67 14.52 16.22
N LEU A 109 -0.07 14.93 17.35
CA LEU A 109 -0.02 16.33 17.76
C LEU A 109 1.02 17.10 16.97
N VAL A 110 2.19 16.50 16.75
CA VAL A 110 3.31 17.10 16.03
C VAL A 110 3.81 16.14 14.95
N ILE A 111 3.12 16.11 13.80
CA ILE A 111 3.44 15.21 12.68
C ILE A 111 4.95 15.18 12.34
N PRO A 112 5.69 16.30 12.27
CA PRO A 112 7.12 16.27 11.98
C PRO A 112 7.98 15.52 13.02
N GLU A 113 7.51 15.31 14.24
CA GLU A 113 8.23 14.58 15.29
C GLU A 113 8.00 13.07 15.22
N VAL A 114 6.80 12.64 14.83
CA VAL A 114 6.45 11.21 14.77
C VAL A 114 6.74 10.56 13.40
N LEU A 115 6.57 11.31 12.32
CA LEU A 115 6.70 10.78 10.95
C LEU A 115 8.07 10.15 10.65
N PRO A 116 9.24 10.71 11.08
CA PRO A 116 10.53 10.08 10.83
C PRO A 116 10.67 8.69 11.48
N PHE A 117 10.11 8.50 12.68
CA PHE A 117 10.06 7.21 13.33
C PHE A 117 9.29 6.19 12.47
N TRP A 118 8.06 6.52 12.08
CA TRP A 118 7.22 5.64 11.25
C TRP A 118 7.85 5.36 9.89
N GLN A 119 8.50 6.35 9.29
CA GLN A 119 9.26 6.16 8.06
C GLN A 119 10.36 5.09 8.23
N ALA A 120 11.08 5.14 9.35
CA ALA A 120 12.17 4.22 9.64
C ALA A 120 11.69 2.81 9.96
N VAL A 121 10.70 2.63 10.85
CA VAL A 121 10.21 1.32 11.27
C VAL A 121 9.46 0.57 10.17
N LEU A 122 8.72 1.28 9.31
CA LEU A 122 8.03 0.72 8.16
C LEU A 122 8.96 0.49 6.95
N GLY A 123 10.10 1.19 6.87
CA GLY A 123 10.92 1.24 5.66
C GLY A 123 10.24 1.98 4.50
N TYR A 124 9.32 2.88 4.81
CA TYR A 124 8.52 3.60 3.83
C TYR A 124 9.21 4.87 3.34
N ARG A 125 8.76 5.39 2.20
CA ARG A 125 9.17 6.70 1.72
C ARG A 125 8.11 7.76 2.05
N LYS A 126 8.55 8.96 2.40
CA LYS A 126 7.68 10.12 2.51
C LYS A 126 7.27 10.59 1.12
N VAL A 127 5.98 10.82 0.91
CA VAL A 127 5.43 11.29 -0.37
C VAL A 127 4.76 12.66 -0.28
N ASP A 128 4.30 13.03 0.91
CA ASP A 128 3.77 14.36 1.22
C ASP A 128 4.10 14.72 2.67
N VAL A 129 3.65 15.88 3.15
CA VAL A 129 3.90 16.40 4.51
C VAL A 129 3.43 15.45 5.61
N ALA A 130 2.41 14.65 5.34
CA ALA A 130 1.77 13.76 6.29
C ALA A 130 1.55 12.33 5.76
N ASP A 131 2.18 11.94 4.64
CA ASP A 131 1.93 10.64 4.00
C ASP A 131 3.20 9.83 3.84
N LEU A 132 3.11 8.55 4.20
CA LEU A 132 4.12 7.52 3.98
C LEU A 132 3.59 6.43 3.07
N LEU A 133 4.44 5.97 2.16
CA LEU A 133 4.10 4.96 1.17
C LEU A 133 5.16 3.87 1.11
N ASP A 134 4.71 2.62 1.05
CA ASP A 134 5.56 1.48 0.73
C ASP A 134 6.23 1.69 -0.65
N PRO A 135 7.57 1.69 -0.75
CA PRO A 135 8.26 1.81 -2.04
C PRO A 135 7.87 0.72 -3.04
N ARG A 136 7.46 -0.46 -2.56
CA ARG A 136 7.03 -1.61 -3.38
C ARG A 136 5.52 -1.65 -3.62
N ARG A 137 4.74 -0.77 -2.95
CA ARG A 137 3.28 -0.66 -3.07
C ARG A 137 2.52 -1.95 -2.74
N SER A 138 3.12 -2.83 -1.96
CA SER A 138 2.55 -4.11 -1.54
C SER A 138 1.77 -4.04 -0.22
N SER A 139 1.96 -2.95 0.53
CA SER A 139 1.38 -2.75 1.85
C SER A 139 0.58 -1.45 1.93
N PRO A 140 -0.34 -1.30 2.90
CA PRO A 140 -1.17 -0.11 3.03
C PRO A 140 -0.34 1.17 3.22
N PRO A 141 -0.71 2.28 2.60
CA PRO A 141 -0.13 3.59 2.92
C PRO A 141 -0.52 4.05 4.31
N PHE A 142 0.32 4.89 4.91
CA PHE A 142 0.08 5.52 6.20
C PHE A 142 -0.13 7.02 6.02
N TRP A 143 -1.08 7.57 6.77
CA TRP A 143 -1.40 8.98 6.80
C TRP A 143 -1.43 9.49 8.24
N PHE A 144 -0.89 10.68 8.47
CA PHE A 144 -0.85 11.31 9.79
C PHE A 144 -1.89 12.40 9.86
N GLN A 145 -2.85 12.23 10.78
CA GLN A 145 -3.92 13.19 11.01
C GLN A 145 -3.55 14.10 12.18
N GLN A 146 -3.64 15.41 11.96
CA GLN A 146 -3.40 16.39 13.01
C GLN A 146 -4.44 16.27 14.12
N MET A 147 -3.97 16.14 15.36
CA MET A 147 -4.78 16.24 16.58
C MET A 147 -4.64 17.61 17.21
N ASP A 148 -5.64 17.97 18.01
CA ASP A 148 -5.70 19.22 18.77
C ASP A 148 -5.39 19.05 20.27
N ALA A 149 -5.45 17.83 20.80
CA ALA A 149 -5.20 17.54 22.20
C ALA A 149 -4.59 16.14 22.41
N PRO A 150 -3.69 15.94 23.40
CA PRO A 150 -3.10 14.63 23.67
C PRO A 150 -4.14 13.65 24.20
N ARG A 151 -3.95 12.37 23.90
CA ARG A 151 -4.73 11.26 24.46
C ARG A 151 -3.91 10.58 25.56
N PRO A 152 -4.41 10.50 26.81
CA PRO A 152 -3.66 9.90 27.92
C PRO A 152 -3.74 8.35 27.93
N GLN A 153 -4.44 7.75 26.97
CA GLN A 153 -4.69 6.31 26.94
C GLN A 153 -3.76 5.64 25.92
N ARG A 154 -3.26 4.44 26.28
CA ARG A 154 -2.59 3.57 25.32
C ARG A 154 -3.51 3.24 24.15
N ASN A 155 -2.98 3.17 22.93
CA ASN A 155 -3.71 2.72 21.77
C ASN A 155 -4.20 1.28 21.95
N ARG A 156 -5.34 0.95 21.37
CA ARG A 156 -5.90 -0.42 21.39
C ARG A 156 -5.48 -1.24 20.17
N ILE A 157 -4.84 -0.60 19.21
CA ILE A 157 -4.31 -1.20 17.99
C ILE A 157 -2.83 -0.87 17.98
N HIS A 158 -2.01 -1.84 17.64
CA HIS A 158 -0.60 -1.70 17.30
C HIS A 158 -0.37 -2.28 15.92
N ILE A 159 0.77 -1.99 15.35
CA ILE A 159 1.16 -2.46 14.03
C ILE A 159 2.32 -3.43 14.22
N ASP A 160 2.23 -4.62 13.62
CA ASP A 160 3.33 -5.56 13.58
C ASP A 160 4.04 -5.43 12.23
N VAL A 161 5.34 -5.18 12.28
CA VAL A 161 6.21 -5.08 11.11
C VAL A 161 7.11 -6.29 11.08
N TYR A 162 6.77 -7.25 10.21
CA TYR A 162 7.57 -8.43 10.01
C TYR A 162 8.73 -8.15 9.06
N VAL A 163 9.94 -8.43 9.50
CA VAL A 163 11.17 -8.28 8.73
C VAL A 163 11.97 -9.58 8.77
N SER A 164 12.99 -9.73 7.91
CA SER A 164 13.90 -10.87 7.99
C SER A 164 14.75 -10.80 9.26
N ASN A 165 15.22 -11.96 9.75
CA ASN A 165 15.98 -12.06 11.00
C ASN A 165 17.22 -11.18 11.01
N ASP A 166 17.94 -11.12 9.89
CA ASP A 166 19.14 -10.32 9.72
C ASP A 166 18.89 -8.80 9.65
N GLU A 167 17.63 -8.37 9.44
CA GLU A 167 17.26 -6.95 9.40
C GLU A 167 16.63 -6.43 10.70
N ALA A 168 16.18 -7.30 11.61
CA ALA A 168 15.36 -6.91 12.75
C ALA A 168 16.08 -5.89 13.67
N GLU A 169 17.30 -6.20 14.11
CA GLU A 169 18.06 -5.31 14.99
C GLU A 169 18.40 -3.97 14.31
N ALA A 170 18.71 -3.99 13.00
CA ALA A 170 18.96 -2.76 12.24
C ALA A 170 17.68 -1.91 12.12
N ARG A 171 16.51 -2.53 11.98
CA ARG A 171 15.21 -1.86 11.92
C ARG A 171 14.87 -1.22 13.27
N VAL A 172 15.09 -1.94 14.37
CA VAL A 172 14.94 -1.40 15.75
C VAL A 172 15.86 -0.20 15.94
N ALA A 173 17.16 -0.34 15.61
CA ALA A 173 18.12 0.75 15.73
C ALA A 173 17.73 1.99 14.89
N ALA A 174 17.22 1.78 13.68
CA ALA A 174 16.76 2.87 12.81
C ALA A 174 15.54 3.61 13.42
N GLY A 175 14.59 2.87 14.00
CA GLY A 175 13.43 3.45 14.68
C GLY A 175 13.84 4.31 15.89
N LEU A 176 14.76 3.81 16.71
CA LEU A 176 15.29 4.55 17.86
C LEU A 176 16.06 5.80 17.42
N ALA A 177 16.91 5.69 16.41
CA ALA A 177 17.66 6.82 15.87
C ALA A 177 16.75 7.91 15.24
N ALA A 178 15.58 7.51 14.78
CA ALA A 178 14.57 8.40 14.18
C ALA A 178 13.63 9.07 15.21
N GLY A 179 13.93 8.98 16.51
CA GLY A 179 13.19 9.64 17.59
C GLY A 179 12.17 8.74 18.30
N GLY A 180 12.14 7.46 18.00
CA GLY A 180 11.37 6.48 18.76
C GLY A 180 12.04 6.11 20.07
N HIS A 181 11.31 5.38 20.91
CA HIS A 181 11.85 4.82 22.15
C HIS A 181 11.44 3.35 22.31
N LEU A 182 12.26 2.60 23.03
CA LEU A 182 11.97 1.20 23.35
C LEU A 182 10.92 1.16 24.47
N VAL A 183 9.81 0.48 24.22
CA VAL A 183 8.75 0.20 25.20
C VAL A 183 9.04 -1.12 25.91
N SER A 184 9.40 -2.18 25.15
CA SER A 184 9.69 -3.49 25.69
C SER A 184 10.61 -4.28 24.75
N ASP A 185 11.58 -4.99 25.35
CA ASP A 185 12.40 -6.02 24.72
C ASP A 185 12.29 -7.37 25.45
N ALA A 186 11.26 -7.52 26.30
CA ALA A 186 11.07 -8.71 27.13
C ALA A 186 10.87 -10.00 26.32
N HIS A 187 10.54 -9.86 25.05
CA HIS A 187 10.32 -10.98 24.12
C HIS A 187 11.37 -11.06 23.02
N ALA A 188 12.42 -10.22 23.10
CA ALA A 188 13.50 -10.28 22.12
C ALA A 188 14.21 -11.66 22.17
N PRO A 189 14.59 -12.24 21.02
CA PRO A 189 14.53 -11.70 19.66
C PRO A 189 13.21 -11.98 18.93
N GLU A 190 12.16 -12.51 19.57
CA GLU A 190 10.89 -12.80 18.90
C GLU A 190 10.21 -11.51 18.41
N TRP A 191 10.20 -10.45 19.23
CA TRP A 191 9.81 -9.09 18.85
C TRP A 191 10.31 -8.04 19.84
N TRP A 192 10.37 -6.79 19.36
CA TRP A 192 10.62 -5.58 20.14
C TRP A 192 9.44 -4.65 19.98
N THR A 193 8.92 -4.11 21.07
CA THR A 193 7.92 -3.05 21.04
C THR A 193 8.60 -1.69 21.12
N LEU A 194 8.42 -0.89 20.09
CA LEU A 194 8.86 0.51 20.03
C LEU A 194 7.65 1.44 20.06
N ALA A 195 7.86 2.71 20.41
CA ALA A 195 6.86 3.74 20.24
C ALA A 195 7.46 5.02 19.65
N ASP A 196 6.62 5.80 18.99
CA ASP A 196 6.96 7.15 18.56
C ASP A 196 6.99 8.15 19.74
N ALA A 197 7.31 9.41 19.49
CA ALA A 197 7.41 10.45 20.51
C ALA A 197 6.07 10.73 21.24
N GLU A 198 4.95 10.32 20.65
CA GLU A 198 3.61 10.52 21.23
C GLU A 198 3.01 9.24 21.82
N GLY A 199 3.76 8.12 21.80
CA GLY A 199 3.39 6.84 22.41
C GLY A 199 2.54 5.93 21.52
N ASN A 200 2.54 6.13 20.21
CA ASN A 200 1.95 5.15 19.27
C ASN A 200 2.92 3.98 19.09
N GLU A 201 2.45 2.76 19.35
CA GLU A 201 3.29 1.57 19.43
C GLU A 201 3.35 0.80 18.12
N VAL A 202 4.51 0.16 17.89
CA VAL A 202 4.77 -0.77 16.79
C VAL A 202 5.65 -1.91 17.30
N ASP A 203 5.36 -3.13 16.87
CA ASP A 203 6.21 -4.29 17.11
C ASP A 203 7.07 -4.57 15.87
N ILE A 204 8.38 -4.73 16.08
CA ILE A 204 9.30 -5.22 15.06
C ILE A 204 9.52 -6.70 15.34
N ALA A 205 9.04 -7.56 14.44
CA ALA A 205 9.04 -8.99 14.63
C ALA A 205 9.74 -9.71 13.47
N PRO A 206 10.88 -10.38 13.70
CA PRO A 206 11.42 -11.32 12.74
C PRO A 206 10.63 -12.63 12.80
N TRP A 207 10.67 -13.43 11.73
CA TRP A 207 10.23 -14.81 11.80
C TRP A 207 11.35 -15.63 12.47
N PRO A 208 11.13 -16.23 13.65
CA PRO A 208 12.19 -16.94 14.35
C PRO A 208 12.64 -18.17 13.55
N ASP A 209 13.96 -18.38 13.49
CA ASP A 209 14.51 -19.63 12.98
C ASP A 209 14.07 -20.76 13.92
N GLN A 210 13.34 -21.71 13.40
CA GLN A 210 13.02 -22.93 14.12
C GLN A 210 14.23 -23.85 13.98
N GLU A 211 14.94 -24.08 15.10
CA GLU A 211 15.96 -25.13 15.19
C GLU A 211 15.35 -26.54 15.05
#